data_718ad189e3136541aae39d65cf61ab4c
#
_entry.id   718ad189e3136541aae39d65cf61ab4c
#
_cell.length_a   1.000
_cell.length_b   1.000
_cell.length_c   1.000
_cell.angle_alpha   90.00
_cell.angle_beta   90.00
_cell.angle_gamma   90.00
#
_symmetry.space_group_name_H-M   'P 1'
#
loop_
_entity.id
_entity.type
_entity.pdbx_description
1 polymer ?
#
loop_
_entity_poly.entity_id
_entity_poly.type
_entity_poly.pdbx_seq_one_letter_code
_entity_poly.pdbx_strand_id
1 'polypeptide(L)'
;MGYPGKNHKSYQTPKRPFEKTRIEAETRLVVEYGLRNKREVWKAQSMLRKYRTAARGLLALGSNPAHKAQYEAKKEDLISHLQRAGLLGPDAGIDEVLSLKVQAQFERRLQTLVYRKGLARSPKQARQLITHGHIAINGRRTSIPSYRVTRVEEAQVSYYGKSPFVSDSHAEKERIAKPGSTPKAAPSGYSRGGMR
;
A
#
# COMPACT_ATOMS: atom_id res chain seq x y z
N MET A 1 28.75 -8.25 -24.66
CA MET A 1 27.66 -8.48 -23.72
C MET A 1 27.91 -7.62 -22.48
N GLY A 2 27.03 -6.64 -22.19
CA GLY A 2 27.15 -5.83 -21.00
C GLY A 2 26.90 -6.66 -19.73
N TYR A 3 27.66 -6.43 -18.69
CA TYR A 3 27.39 -6.97 -17.37
C TYR A 3 25.97 -6.65 -16.95
N PRO A 4 25.20 -7.59 -16.35
CA PRO A 4 23.90 -7.26 -15.81
C PRO A 4 24.07 -6.15 -14.78
N GLY A 5 23.44 -5.00 -15.01
CA GLY A 5 23.52 -3.84 -14.14
C GLY A 5 23.17 -4.18 -12.69
N LYS A 6 23.82 -3.56 -11.71
CA LYS A 6 23.47 -3.73 -10.29
C LYS A 6 22.01 -3.42 -10.08
N ASN A 7 21.28 -4.32 -9.40
CA ASN A 7 19.89 -4.10 -9.01
C ASN A 7 19.79 -2.84 -8.16
N HIS A 8 19.19 -1.78 -8.72
CA HIS A 8 18.94 -0.55 -8.00
C HIS A 8 17.83 -0.74 -6.96
N LYS A 9 18.05 -0.22 -5.78
CA LYS A 9 17.02 -0.22 -4.73
C LYS A 9 15.81 0.58 -5.18
N SER A 10 14.60 0.01 -5.07
CA SER A 10 13.34 0.69 -5.39
C SER A 10 12.90 1.71 -4.33
N TYR A 11 13.73 1.99 -3.35
CA TYR A 11 13.47 2.91 -2.24
C TYR A 11 14.73 3.68 -1.84
N GLN A 12 14.54 4.84 -1.26
CA GLN A 12 15.59 5.63 -0.64
C GLN A 12 15.59 5.37 0.87
N THR A 13 16.78 5.10 1.41
CA THR A 13 16.98 5.02 2.86
C THR A 13 16.96 6.43 3.46
N PRO A 14 16.46 6.60 4.69
CA PRO A 14 16.51 7.89 5.37
C PRO A 14 17.95 8.38 5.57
N LYS A 15 18.18 9.67 5.36
CA LYS A 15 19.51 10.28 5.58
C LYS A 15 19.92 10.27 7.06
N ARG A 16 18.93 10.49 7.97
CA ARG A 16 19.13 10.45 9.42
C ARG A 16 18.53 9.15 9.98
N PRO A 17 19.33 8.09 10.25
CA PRO A 17 18.79 6.78 10.62
C PRO A 17 18.13 6.75 12.01
N PHE A 18 18.56 7.58 12.97
CA PHE A 18 18.15 7.52 14.37
C PHE A 18 17.17 8.63 14.81
N GLU A 19 16.42 9.20 13.90
CA GLU A 19 15.40 10.20 14.20
C GLU A 19 14.18 9.54 14.87
N LYS A 20 13.95 9.85 16.17
CA LYS A 20 12.94 9.21 17.01
C LYS A 20 11.52 9.40 16.47
N THR A 21 11.13 10.63 16.15
CA THR A 21 9.79 10.97 15.67
C THR A 21 9.42 10.21 14.39
N ARG A 22 10.35 10.14 13.43
CA ARG A 22 10.16 9.38 12.19
C ARG A 22 10.05 7.87 12.47
N ILE A 23 10.92 7.35 13.36
CA ILE A 23 10.92 5.92 13.71
C ILE A 23 9.60 5.51 14.35
N GLU A 24 9.04 6.33 15.22
CA GLU A 24 7.75 6.09 15.88
C GLU A 24 6.60 6.13 14.86
N ALA A 25 6.58 7.14 13.98
CA ALA A 25 5.58 7.25 12.91
C ALA A 25 5.62 6.05 11.95
N GLU A 26 6.81 5.64 11.51
CA GLU A 26 6.98 4.44 10.68
C GLU A 26 6.54 3.16 11.42
N THR A 27 6.82 3.06 12.71
CA THR A 27 6.42 1.89 13.52
C THR A 27 4.90 1.81 13.67
N ARG A 28 4.21 2.94 13.86
CA ARG A 28 2.75 2.99 13.88
C ARG A 28 2.15 2.45 12.58
N LEU A 29 2.67 2.91 11.43
CA LEU A 29 2.24 2.41 10.11
C LEU A 29 2.52 0.92 9.93
N VAL A 30 3.67 0.41 10.40
CA VAL A 30 4.01 -1.02 10.32
C VAL A 30 3.02 -1.87 11.12
N VAL A 31 2.61 -1.41 12.30
CA VAL A 31 1.64 -2.13 13.16
C VAL A 31 0.24 -2.06 12.55
N GLU A 32 -0.20 -0.86 12.16
CA GLU A 32 -1.53 -0.60 11.61
C GLU A 32 -1.81 -1.43 10.34
N TYR A 33 -0.89 -1.41 9.39
CA TYR A 33 -1.04 -2.12 8.11
C TYR A 33 -0.44 -3.54 8.10
N GLY A 34 0.08 -4.03 9.22
CA GLY A 34 0.67 -5.37 9.33
C GLY A 34 1.85 -5.59 8.39
N LEU A 35 2.68 -4.57 8.19
CA LEU A 35 3.83 -4.64 7.30
C LEU A 35 4.94 -5.53 7.90
N ARG A 36 5.75 -6.15 7.04
CA ARG A 36 6.85 -7.01 7.49
C ARG A 36 8.03 -6.21 8.06
N ASN A 37 8.34 -5.09 7.42
CA ASN A 37 9.49 -4.27 7.79
C ASN A 37 9.31 -2.80 7.33
N LYS A 38 10.15 -1.90 7.85
CA LYS A 38 10.15 -0.49 7.48
C LYS A 38 10.52 -0.23 6.00
N ARG A 39 11.17 -1.18 5.32
CA ARG A 39 11.47 -1.05 3.88
C ARG A 39 10.20 -0.94 3.04
N GLU A 40 9.10 -1.56 3.46
CA GLU A 40 7.80 -1.43 2.77
C GLU A 40 7.29 0.01 2.88
N VAL A 41 7.49 0.66 4.04
CA VAL A 41 7.15 2.08 4.23
C VAL A 41 8.01 2.96 3.32
N TRP A 42 9.31 2.73 3.27
CA TRP A 42 10.22 3.51 2.42
C TRP A 42 9.93 3.33 0.92
N LYS A 43 9.50 2.13 0.50
CA LYS A 43 9.03 1.91 -0.88
C LYS A 43 7.81 2.76 -1.20
N ALA A 44 6.82 2.78 -0.32
CA ALA A 44 5.60 3.58 -0.50
C ALA A 44 5.93 5.10 -0.51
N GLN A 45 6.77 5.56 0.40
CA GLN A 45 7.24 6.95 0.43
C GLN A 45 8.00 7.35 -0.84
N SER A 46 8.88 6.46 -1.34
CA SER A 46 9.65 6.71 -2.56
C SER A 46 8.76 6.78 -3.80
N MET A 47 7.71 5.95 -3.84
CA MET A 47 6.71 5.99 -4.91
C MET A 47 5.90 7.28 -4.87
N LEU A 48 5.43 7.67 -3.69
CA LEU A 48 4.71 8.94 -3.52
C LEU A 48 5.58 10.13 -3.92
N ARG A 49 6.88 10.10 -3.57
CA ARG A 49 7.82 11.13 -4.00
C ARG A 49 7.93 11.22 -5.52
N LYS A 50 7.95 10.07 -6.23
CA LYS A 50 7.96 10.06 -7.70
C LYS A 50 6.71 10.74 -8.27
N TYR A 51 5.52 10.44 -7.77
CA TYR A 51 4.28 11.08 -8.20
C TYR A 51 4.30 12.59 -7.97
N ARG A 52 4.69 13.02 -6.76
CA ARG A 52 4.81 14.46 -6.43
C ARG A 52 5.87 15.16 -7.28
N THR A 53 6.97 14.49 -7.63
CA THR A 53 8.00 15.08 -8.50
C THR A 53 7.48 15.20 -9.93
N ALA A 54 6.75 14.22 -10.44
CA ALA A 54 6.10 14.31 -11.74
C ALA A 54 5.07 15.46 -11.77
N ALA A 55 4.21 15.57 -10.76
CA ALA A 55 3.22 16.65 -10.66
C ALA A 55 3.89 18.05 -10.63
N ARG A 56 4.96 18.23 -9.86
CA ARG A 56 5.71 19.51 -9.83
C ARG A 56 6.37 19.81 -11.18
N GLY A 57 6.92 18.79 -11.85
CA GLY A 57 7.47 18.96 -13.20
C GLY A 57 6.41 19.38 -14.22
N LEU A 58 5.19 18.86 -14.09
CA LEU A 58 4.05 19.26 -14.91
C LEU A 58 3.64 20.72 -14.63
N LEU A 59 3.55 21.13 -13.38
CA LEU A 59 3.24 22.52 -13.04
C LEU A 59 4.27 23.49 -13.64
N ALA A 60 5.56 23.13 -13.59
CA ALA A 60 6.62 23.92 -14.20
C ALA A 60 6.50 23.97 -15.75
N LEU A 61 6.05 22.90 -16.39
CA LEU A 61 5.77 22.91 -17.84
C LEU A 61 4.53 23.74 -18.19
N GLY A 62 3.51 23.71 -17.33
CA GLY A 62 2.25 24.45 -17.53
C GLY A 62 2.41 25.96 -17.44
N SER A 63 3.47 26.46 -16.79
CA SER A 63 3.79 27.90 -16.74
C SER A 63 4.31 28.44 -18.08
N ASN A 64 4.74 27.58 -19.00
CA ASN A 64 5.26 27.99 -20.31
C ASN A 64 4.23 27.73 -21.41
N PRO A 65 3.71 28.79 -22.09
CA PRO A 65 2.65 28.65 -23.10
C PRO A 65 3.07 27.79 -24.30
N ALA A 66 4.36 27.73 -24.64
CA ALA A 66 4.87 26.90 -25.75
C ALA A 66 4.68 25.39 -25.51
N HIS A 67 4.53 24.96 -24.26
CA HIS A 67 4.42 23.55 -23.90
C HIS A 67 3.01 23.13 -23.44
N LYS A 68 1.99 23.97 -23.66
CA LYS A 68 0.63 23.74 -23.17
C LYS A 68 0.03 22.39 -23.62
N ALA A 69 0.16 22.03 -24.89
CA ALA A 69 -0.33 20.75 -25.40
C ALA A 69 0.38 19.55 -24.76
N GLN A 70 1.70 19.63 -24.53
CA GLN A 70 2.45 18.57 -23.84
C GLN A 70 2.09 18.48 -22.37
N TYR A 71 1.81 19.61 -21.74
CA TYR A 71 1.34 19.67 -20.36
C TYR A 71 0.00 18.95 -20.19
N GLU A 72 -0.98 19.26 -21.04
CA GLU A 72 -2.32 18.69 -20.97
C GLU A 72 -2.27 17.15 -21.18
N ALA A 73 -1.57 16.68 -22.20
CA ALA A 73 -1.43 15.24 -22.45
C ALA A 73 -0.77 14.49 -21.28
N LYS A 74 0.36 15.00 -20.78
CA LYS A 74 1.06 14.36 -19.65
C LYS A 74 0.29 14.47 -18.33
N LYS A 75 -0.49 15.53 -18.14
CA LYS A 75 -1.38 15.71 -17.00
C LYS A 75 -2.46 14.64 -17.00
N GLU A 76 -3.10 14.44 -18.14
CA GLU A 76 -4.15 13.43 -18.33
C GLU A 76 -3.62 12.02 -18.11
N ASP A 77 -2.44 11.70 -18.65
CA ASP A 77 -1.76 10.42 -18.43
C ASP A 77 -1.48 10.14 -16.94
N LEU A 78 -0.97 11.15 -16.22
CA LEU A 78 -0.68 11.01 -14.79
C LEU A 78 -1.96 10.80 -13.98
N ILE A 79 -2.98 11.62 -14.23
CA ILE A 79 -4.26 11.57 -13.50
C ILE A 79 -4.96 10.24 -13.79
N SER A 80 -5.09 9.83 -15.06
CA SER A 80 -5.72 8.57 -15.45
C SER A 80 -4.99 7.35 -14.87
N HIS A 81 -3.66 7.37 -14.81
CA HIS A 81 -2.87 6.34 -14.13
C HIS A 81 -3.21 6.24 -12.63
N LEU A 82 -3.30 7.37 -11.92
CA LEU A 82 -3.59 7.41 -10.49
C LEU A 82 -5.05 7.08 -10.18
N GLN A 83 -5.98 7.45 -11.04
CA GLN A 83 -7.39 7.07 -10.94
C GLN A 83 -7.58 5.57 -11.14
N ARG A 84 -6.94 4.96 -12.15
CA ARG A 84 -6.93 3.49 -12.33
C ARG A 84 -6.35 2.77 -11.13
N ALA A 85 -5.28 3.31 -10.53
CA ALA A 85 -4.70 2.80 -9.30
C ALA A 85 -5.60 3.02 -8.06
N GLY A 86 -6.68 3.79 -8.18
CA GLY A 86 -7.61 4.11 -7.10
C GLY A 86 -7.02 5.03 -6.02
N LEU A 87 -6.02 5.81 -6.36
CA LEU A 87 -5.38 6.77 -5.47
C LEU A 87 -6.05 8.15 -5.51
N LEU A 88 -6.69 8.46 -6.63
CA LEU A 88 -7.41 9.70 -6.86
C LEU A 88 -8.89 9.44 -7.18
N GLY A 89 -9.72 10.43 -6.88
CA GLY A 89 -11.13 10.48 -7.30
C GLY A 89 -11.28 10.75 -8.81
N PRO A 90 -12.50 10.66 -9.37
CA PRO A 90 -12.73 10.92 -10.79
C PRO A 90 -12.47 12.37 -11.16
N ASP A 91 -12.77 13.34 -10.29
CA ASP A 91 -12.66 14.78 -10.55
C ASP A 91 -11.35 15.40 -10.02
N ALA A 92 -10.38 14.55 -9.65
CA ALA A 92 -9.15 14.95 -8.99
C ALA A 92 -8.21 15.72 -9.92
N GLY A 93 -7.64 16.83 -9.40
CA GLY A 93 -6.64 17.66 -10.05
C GLY A 93 -5.20 17.32 -9.67
N ILE A 94 -4.25 18.08 -10.21
CA ILE A 94 -2.82 17.95 -9.88
C ILE A 94 -2.56 18.26 -8.40
N ASP A 95 -3.30 19.18 -7.79
CA ASP A 95 -3.10 19.61 -6.41
C ASP A 95 -3.39 18.45 -5.44
N GLU A 96 -4.36 17.60 -5.78
CA GLU A 96 -4.64 16.39 -5.02
C GLU A 96 -3.48 15.38 -5.08
N VAL A 97 -2.75 15.30 -6.20
CA VAL A 97 -1.54 14.47 -6.29
C VAL A 97 -0.46 14.95 -5.31
N LEU A 98 -0.33 16.27 -5.13
CA LEU A 98 0.62 16.85 -4.17
C LEU A 98 0.20 16.59 -2.73
N SER A 99 -1.09 16.57 -2.44
CA SER A 99 -1.66 16.33 -1.10
C SER A 99 -1.72 14.86 -0.68
N LEU A 100 -1.52 13.90 -1.63
CA LEU A 100 -1.57 12.46 -1.35
C LEU A 100 -0.69 12.08 -0.15
N LYS A 101 -1.25 11.28 0.76
CA LYS A 101 -0.55 10.72 1.93
C LYS A 101 -0.05 9.29 1.65
N VAL A 102 0.95 8.85 2.39
CA VAL A 102 1.50 7.47 2.28
C VAL A 102 0.43 6.41 2.60
N GLN A 103 -0.49 6.73 3.48
CA GLN A 103 -1.61 5.86 3.85
C GLN A 103 -2.45 5.46 2.64
N ALA A 104 -2.72 6.37 1.70
CA ALA A 104 -3.44 6.06 0.47
C ALA A 104 -2.77 4.93 -0.34
N GLN A 105 -1.43 4.88 -0.35
CA GLN A 105 -0.69 3.80 -0.98
C GLN A 105 -0.88 2.45 -0.27
N PHE A 106 -1.02 2.45 1.06
CA PHE A 106 -1.24 1.24 1.83
C PHE A 106 -2.67 0.72 1.71
N GLU A 107 -3.66 1.62 1.61
CA GLU A 107 -5.05 1.23 1.41
C GLU A 107 -5.27 0.49 0.07
N ARG A 108 -4.44 0.74 -0.94
CA ARG A 108 -4.52 0.06 -2.25
C ARG A 108 -3.76 -1.27 -2.33
N ARG A 109 -3.16 -1.74 -1.24
CA ARG A 109 -2.47 -3.04 -1.19
C ARG A 109 -3.47 -4.17 -1.00
N LEU A 110 -3.23 -5.29 -1.68
CA LEU A 110 -4.07 -6.48 -1.56
C LEU A 110 -4.23 -6.92 -0.10
N GLN A 111 -3.16 -6.88 0.69
CA GLN A 111 -3.20 -7.22 2.10
C GLN A 111 -4.21 -6.37 2.88
N THR A 112 -4.22 -5.06 2.65
CA THR A 112 -5.14 -4.14 3.33
C THR A 112 -6.57 -4.35 2.85
N LEU A 113 -6.78 -4.50 1.54
CA LEU A 113 -8.11 -4.73 0.96
C LEU A 113 -8.73 -6.05 1.44
N VAL A 114 -7.95 -7.13 1.54
CA VAL A 114 -8.43 -8.41 2.10
C VAL A 114 -8.90 -8.24 3.54
N TYR A 115 -8.16 -7.47 4.35
CA TYR A 115 -8.56 -7.14 5.71
C TYR A 115 -9.81 -6.24 5.74
N ARG A 116 -9.85 -5.16 4.94
CA ARG A 116 -11.00 -4.23 4.87
C ARG A 116 -12.29 -4.89 4.38
N LYS A 117 -12.17 -5.86 3.47
CA LYS A 117 -13.31 -6.68 3.00
C LYS A 117 -13.78 -7.73 4.00
N GLY A 118 -13.14 -7.83 5.18
CA GLY A 118 -13.54 -8.83 6.19
C GLY A 118 -13.15 -10.27 5.85
N LEU A 119 -12.30 -10.50 4.83
CA LEU A 119 -11.79 -11.83 4.49
C LEU A 119 -10.71 -12.32 5.46
N ALA A 120 -10.23 -11.46 6.36
CA ALA A 120 -9.26 -11.78 7.39
C ALA A 120 -9.54 -10.98 8.65
N ARG A 121 -9.31 -11.58 9.82
CA ARG A 121 -9.50 -10.95 11.14
C ARG A 121 -8.45 -9.87 11.45
N SER A 122 -7.27 -9.97 10.87
CA SER A 122 -6.18 -9.02 11.11
C SER A 122 -5.33 -8.82 9.86
N PRO A 123 -4.59 -7.68 9.75
CA PRO A 123 -3.68 -7.46 8.63
C PRO A 123 -2.58 -8.53 8.51
N LYS A 124 -2.13 -9.10 9.64
CA LYS A 124 -1.15 -10.20 9.66
C LYS A 124 -1.73 -11.49 9.10
N GLN A 125 -2.98 -11.83 9.47
CA GLN A 125 -3.69 -12.98 8.92
C GLN A 125 -3.98 -12.80 7.42
N ALA A 126 -4.38 -11.60 7.00
CA ALA A 126 -4.54 -11.29 5.58
C ALA A 126 -3.26 -11.61 4.80
N ARG A 127 -2.10 -11.22 5.33
CA ARG A 127 -0.80 -11.57 4.72
C ARG A 127 -0.59 -13.07 4.63
N GLN A 128 -0.92 -13.82 5.67
CA GLN A 128 -0.80 -15.28 5.70
C GLN A 128 -1.69 -15.92 4.65
N LEU A 129 -2.97 -15.56 4.58
CA LEU A 129 -3.91 -16.07 3.60
C LEU A 129 -3.44 -15.81 2.16
N ILE A 130 -2.90 -14.63 1.88
CA ILE A 130 -2.37 -14.29 0.56
C ILE A 130 -1.13 -15.13 0.23
N THR A 131 -0.15 -15.21 1.14
CA THR A 131 1.10 -15.96 0.88
C THR A 131 0.85 -17.46 0.73
N HIS A 132 -0.14 -18.01 1.41
CA HIS A 132 -0.57 -19.41 1.27
C HIS A 132 -1.46 -19.64 0.03
N GLY A 133 -1.87 -18.55 -0.66
CA GLY A 133 -2.62 -18.62 -1.91
C GLY A 133 -4.10 -18.95 -1.75
N HIS A 134 -4.69 -18.53 -0.63
CA HIS A 134 -6.14 -18.64 -0.39
C HIS A 134 -6.93 -17.48 -1.00
N ILE A 135 -6.26 -16.45 -1.51
CA ILE A 135 -6.88 -15.25 -2.11
C ILE A 135 -6.70 -15.27 -3.62
N ALA A 136 -7.74 -14.86 -4.32
CA ALA A 136 -7.76 -14.71 -5.77
C ALA A 136 -8.25 -13.31 -6.17
N ILE A 137 -7.80 -12.86 -7.33
CA ILE A 137 -8.29 -11.67 -8.04
C ILE A 137 -8.75 -12.17 -9.41
N ASN A 138 -9.98 -11.89 -9.81
CA ASN A 138 -10.55 -12.43 -11.06
C ASN A 138 -10.44 -13.97 -11.17
N GLY A 139 -10.61 -14.69 -10.08
CA GLY A 139 -10.45 -16.14 -10.05
C GLY A 139 -8.99 -16.63 -10.12
N ARG A 140 -8.02 -15.74 -10.37
CA ARG A 140 -6.59 -16.09 -10.41
C ARG A 140 -5.96 -16.00 -9.02
N ARG A 141 -5.35 -17.08 -8.58
CA ARG A 141 -4.61 -17.14 -7.32
C ARG A 141 -3.48 -16.11 -7.26
N THR A 142 -3.44 -15.30 -6.21
CA THR A 142 -2.42 -14.28 -5.99
C THR A 142 -1.72 -14.51 -4.66
N SER A 143 -0.36 -14.58 -4.67
CA SER A 143 0.46 -14.83 -3.47
C SER A 143 1.30 -13.62 -3.03
N ILE A 144 1.07 -12.44 -3.63
CA ILE A 144 1.87 -11.22 -3.38
C ILE A 144 1.09 -10.24 -2.50
N PRO A 145 1.41 -10.09 -1.19
CA PRO A 145 0.70 -9.19 -0.29
C PRO A 145 0.83 -7.71 -0.65
N SER A 146 1.93 -7.35 -1.30
CA SER A 146 2.22 -5.98 -1.73
C SER A 146 1.62 -5.62 -3.09
N TYR A 147 0.87 -6.51 -3.72
CA TYR A 147 0.19 -6.25 -4.98
C TYR A 147 -0.73 -5.03 -4.83
N ARG A 148 -0.67 -4.12 -5.79
CA ARG A 148 -1.55 -2.95 -5.84
C ARG A 148 -2.77 -3.29 -6.67
N VAL A 149 -3.89 -3.30 -6.01
CA VAL A 149 -5.17 -3.63 -6.63
C VAL A 149 -5.71 -2.38 -7.32
N THR A 150 -6.04 -2.51 -8.61
CA THR A 150 -6.71 -1.45 -9.34
C THR A 150 -8.16 -1.28 -8.87
N ARG A 151 -8.79 -0.16 -9.22
CA ARG A 151 -10.17 0.10 -8.82
C ARG A 151 -11.16 -0.94 -9.35
N VAL A 152 -10.91 -1.44 -10.56
CA VAL A 152 -11.72 -2.50 -11.19
C VAL A 152 -11.55 -3.85 -10.50
N GLU A 153 -10.31 -4.21 -10.19
CA GLU A 153 -9.98 -5.49 -9.52
C GLU A 153 -10.48 -5.56 -8.09
N GLU A 154 -10.67 -4.41 -7.45
CA GLU A 154 -11.11 -4.36 -6.04
C GLU A 154 -12.41 -5.12 -5.81
N ALA A 155 -13.40 -4.99 -6.70
CA ALA A 155 -14.67 -5.72 -6.60
C ALA A 155 -14.47 -7.25 -6.67
N GLN A 156 -13.46 -7.69 -7.39
CA GLN A 156 -13.22 -9.09 -7.77
C GLN A 156 -12.24 -9.83 -6.83
N VAL A 157 -11.84 -9.20 -5.73
CA VAL A 157 -11.03 -9.85 -4.68
C VAL A 157 -11.93 -10.78 -3.86
N SER A 158 -11.61 -12.08 -3.87
CA SER A 158 -12.36 -13.14 -3.19
C SER A 158 -11.43 -14.27 -2.71
N TYR A 159 -11.98 -15.28 -2.04
CA TYR A 159 -11.26 -16.52 -1.80
C TYR A 159 -11.05 -17.29 -3.09
N TYR A 160 -9.89 -17.95 -3.21
CA TYR A 160 -9.60 -18.83 -4.34
C TYR A 160 -10.51 -20.06 -4.32
N GLY A 161 -11.13 -20.42 -5.44
CA GLY A 161 -12.17 -21.46 -5.52
C GLY A 161 -11.78 -22.84 -4.98
N LYS A 162 -10.47 -23.21 -5.02
CA LYS A 162 -9.98 -24.47 -4.43
C LYS A 162 -9.50 -24.30 -2.97
N SER A 163 -9.76 -23.15 -2.35
CA SER A 163 -9.36 -22.89 -0.96
C SER A 163 -10.38 -23.50 0.01
N PRO A 164 -9.96 -24.10 1.13
CA PRO A 164 -10.87 -24.56 2.20
C PRO A 164 -11.75 -23.42 2.77
N PHE A 165 -11.30 -22.16 2.64
CA PHE A 165 -12.04 -20.99 3.10
C PHE A 165 -13.25 -20.61 2.23
N VAL A 166 -13.51 -21.30 1.14
CA VAL A 166 -14.74 -21.14 0.35
C VAL A 166 -15.94 -21.72 1.11
N SER A 167 -15.77 -22.86 1.80
CA SER A 167 -16.82 -23.46 2.61
C SER A 167 -17.13 -22.61 3.84
N ASP A 168 -18.42 -22.39 4.12
CA ASP A 168 -18.86 -21.61 5.28
C ASP A 168 -18.65 -22.32 6.61
N SER A 169 -18.55 -23.65 6.59
CA SER A 169 -18.33 -24.50 7.78
C SER A 169 -16.90 -24.51 8.32
N HIS A 170 -15.97 -23.74 7.70
CA HIS A 170 -14.59 -23.73 8.15
C HIS A 170 -14.44 -22.94 9.46
N ALA A 171 -13.90 -23.58 10.53
CA ALA A 171 -13.80 -23.01 11.87
C ALA A 171 -13.11 -21.63 11.93
N GLU A 172 -12.12 -21.40 11.05
CA GLU A 172 -11.43 -20.10 10.99
C GLU A 172 -12.31 -19.01 10.36
N LYS A 173 -13.26 -19.37 9.46
CA LYS A 173 -14.21 -18.41 8.88
C LYS A 173 -15.20 -17.91 9.94
N GLU A 174 -15.63 -18.79 10.85
CA GLU A 174 -16.44 -18.38 12.01
C GLU A 174 -15.68 -17.42 12.93
N ARG A 175 -14.38 -17.65 13.12
CA ARG A 175 -13.52 -16.76 13.89
C ARG A 175 -13.31 -15.40 13.22
N ILE A 176 -13.28 -15.35 11.89
CA ILE A 176 -13.18 -14.11 11.11
C ILE A 176 -14.51 -13.33 11.21
N ALA A 177 -15.65 -14.01 11.16
CA ALA A 177 -16.98 -13.40 11.27
C ALA A 177 -17.27 -12.81 12.66
N LYS A 178 -16.69 -13.39 13.73
CA LYS A 178 -16.81 -12.83 15.09
C LYS A 178 -15.99 -11.52 15.16
N PRO A 179 -16.58 -10.37 15.57
CA PRO A 179 -15.86 -9.13 15.72
C PRO A 179 -14.71 -9.36 16.71
N GLY A 180 -13.50 -9.42 16.18
CA GLY A 180 -12.31 -9.54 17.02
C GLY A 180 -12.22 -8.29 17.88
N SER A 181 -11.96 -8.47 19.19
CA SER A 181 -11.55 -7.38 20.04
C SER A 181 -10.52 -6.55 19.28
N THR A 182 -10.82 -5.26 19.10
CA THR A 182 -9.89 -4.27 18.57
C THR A 182 -8.50 -4.55 19.14
N PRO A 183 -7.44 -4.61 18.33
CA PRO A 183 -6.11 -4.83 18.85
C PRO A 183 -5.88 -3.76 19.91
N LYS A 184 -5.75 -4.22 21.16
CA LYS A 184 -5.42 -3.38 22.31
C LYS A 184 -4.20 -2.57 21.88
N ALA A 185 -4.31 -1.25 21.90
CA ALA A 185 -3.20 -0.35 21.59
C ALA A 185 -1.97 -0.89 22.32
N ALA A 186 -0.87 -1.07 21.62
CA ALA A 186 0.34 -1.62 22.20
C ALA A 186 0.66 -0.81 23.47
N PRO A 187 0.95 -1.47 24.63
CA PRO A 187 1.25 -0.75 25.84
C PRO A 187 2.42 0.20 25.57
N SER A 188 2.22 1.46 25.87
CA SER A 188 3.26 2.50 25.86
C SER A 188 4.18 2.26 27.06
N GLY A 189 5.09 1.30 26.96
CA GLY A 189 5.93 0.96 28.06
C GLY A 189 7.01 -0.03 27.68
N TYR A 190 7.95 0.39 26.84
CA TYR A 190 9.28 -0.22 26.88
C TYR A 190 10.08 0.50 27.95
N SER A 191 9.81 0.15 29.22
CA SER A 191 10.69 0.45 30.32
C SER A 191 11.97 -0.34 30.10
N ARG A 192 13.03 0.35 29.70
CA ARG A 192 14.39 -0.19 29.79
C ARG A 192 14.71 -0.34 31.27
N GLY A 193 14.64 -1.57 31.77
CA GLY A 193 15.25 -1.95 33.03
C GLY A 193 16.72 -1.55 32.98
N GLY A 194 17.13 -0.80 34.02
CA GLY A 194 18.50 -0.38 34.20
C GLY A 194 19.42 -1.58 34.34
N MET A 195 20.54 -1.53 33.65
CA MET A 195 21.73 -2.29 34.00
C MET A 195 22.60 -1.39 34.88
N ARG A 196 22.81 -1.88 36.11
CA ARG A 196 23.93 -1.48 36.94
C ARG A 196 25.22 -2.04 36.36
#